data_c41e731748e9f564e0343b526a604cef
#
_entry.id   c41e731748e9f564e0343b526a604cef
#
_cell.length_a   1.000
_cell.length_b   1.000
_cell.length_c   1.000
_cell.angle_alpha   90.00
_cell.angle_beta   90.00
_cell.angle_gamma   90.00
#
_symmetry.space_group_name_H-M   'P 1'
#
loop_
_entity.id
_entity.type
_entity.pdbx_description
1 polymer ?
#
loop_
_entity_poly.entity_id
_entity_poly.type
_entity_poly.pdbx_seq_one_letter_code
_entity_poly.pdbx_strand_id
1 'polypeptide(L)'
;KLDDPTGYGRIIRNSEGFVEKIVEHKDASDEEKRVNEINTGTYCFDNEALFNALEKVSNDNVQGEYYLPDVIEILKAEGETVSAYQTANFDETLGVNDRVALSQAEKIMRKRINQEHMKNGVTLIDPEQTYIEADVEIGQDTIIYPGTVLKSGTKVGSGCILGPYTEIDNCEIGNETTIRQSVASDSSIGSNVAIGPFAHIRPQSEIADEVKVGNFVEIKKAVFGKGSKASHLSYIGDAEVGSNVNLGCGSITVNYDGKNKFKTVIGDNVFVGCNSNLVAPVNIG
;
A
#
# COMPACT_ATOMS: atom_id res chain seq x y z
N LYS A 1 23.40 14.05 -10.15
CA LYS A 1 23.62 14.44 -11.56
C LYS A 1 22.63 13.69 -12.44
N LEU A 2 22.11 14.35 -13.46
CA LEU A 2 21.17 13.78 -14.44
C LEU A 2 21.75 13.85 -15.85
N ASP A 3 21.39 12.85 -16.69
CA ASP A 3 21.73 12.87 -18.11
C ASP A 3 20.93 13.96 -18.85
N ASP A 4 19.66 14.12 -18.48
CA ASP A 4 18.81 15.24 -18.94
C ASP A 4 18.35 16.07 -17.74
N PRO A 5 19.01 17.21 -17.49
CA PRO A 5 18.69 18.09 -16.37
C PRO A 5 17.62 19.15 -16.71
N THR A 6 16.92 19.03 -17.83
CA THR A 6 15.91 20.00 -18.28
C THR A 6 14.83 20.23 -17.22
N GLY A 7 14.50 21.49 -16.97
CA GLY A 7 13.48 21.89 -16.00
C GLY A 7 13.96 22.03 -14.55
N TYR A 8 15.14 21.55 -14.23
CA TYR A 8 15.71 21.68 -12.87
C TYR A 8 16.62 22.89 -12.73
N GLY A 9 16.75 23.46 -11.54
CA GLY A 9 17.82 24.39 -11.17
C GLY A 9 19.20 23.71 -11.25
N ARG A 10 20.25 24.46 -11.52
CA ARG A 10 21.64 23.98 -11.64
C ARG A 10 22.46 24.39 -10.44
N ILE A 11 23.30 23.48 -9.95
CA ILE A 11 24.33 23.79 -8.97
C ILE A 11 25.59 24.23 -9.72
N ILE A 12 25.92 25.49 -9.61
CA ILE A 12 27.14 26.03 -10.20
C ILE A 12 28.26 25.98 -9.19
N ARG A 13 29.41 25.45 -9.64
CA ARG A 13 30.64 25.35 -8.81
C ARG A 13 31.72 26.20 -9.36
N ASN A 14 32.52 26.77 -8.48
CA ASN A 14 33.77 27.49 -8.86
C ASN A 14 34.89 26.53 -9.30
N SER A 15 36.01 27.08 -9.70
CA SER A 15 37.19 26.31 -10.13
C SER A 15 37.78 25.38 -9.06
N GLU A 16 37.51 25.63 -7.79
CA GLU A 16 37.95 24.83 -6.63
C GLU A 16 36.92 23.73 -6.26
N GLY A 17 35.79 23.71 -6.96
CA GLY A 17 34.72 22.72 -6.73
C GLY A 17 33.69 23.09 -5.64
N PHE A 18 33.82 24.27 -5.03
CA PHE A 18 32.84 24.76 -4.08
C PHE A 18 31.57 25.29 -4.77
N VAL A 19 30.41 25.14 -4.12
CA VAL A 19 29.17 25.72 -4.61
C VAL A 19 29.30 27.24 -4.70
N GLU A 20 28.99 27.80 -5.84
CA GLU A 20 28.99 29.24 -6.08
C GLU A 20 27.59 29.82 -6.01
N LYS A 21 26.67 29.24 -6.75
CA LYS A 21 25.24 29.62 -6.76
C LYS A 21 24.37 28.48 -7.25
N ILE A 22 23.08 28.65 -7.09
CA ILE A 22 22.04 27.84 -7.73
C ILE A 22 21.29 28.74 -8.70
N VAL A 23 21.15 28.31 -9.96
CA VAL A 23 20.44 29.08 -10.97
C VAL A 23 19.25 28.24 -11.51
N GLU A 24 18.07 28.84 -11.53
CA GLU A 24 16.89 28.19 -12.06
C GLU A 24 16.97 28.01 -13.59
N HIS A 25 16.34 26.96 -14.11
CA HIS A 25 16.44 26.58 -15.52
C HIS A 25 16.10 27.71 -16.49
N LYS A 26 15.11 28.55 -16.15
CA LYS A 26 14.65 29.65 -17.00
C LYS A 26 15.61 30.85 -16.99
N ASP A 27 16.35 31.04 -15.91
CA ASP A 27 17.29 32.13 -15.73
C ASP A 27 18.73 31.74 -16.11
N ALA A 28 18.98 30.44 -16.32
CA ALA A 28 20.30 29.91 -16.65
C ALA A 28 20.75 30.29 -18.07
N SER A 29 22.00 30.70 -18.19
CA SER A 29 22.69 30.88 -19.47
C SER A 29 22.84 29.54 -20.22
N ASP A 30 23.19 29.59 -21.50
CA ASP A 30 23.43 28.39 -22.30
C ASP A 30 24.59 27.53 -21.78
N GLU A 31 25.56 28.15 -21.11
CA GLU A 31 26.69 27.47 -20.48
C GLU A 31 26.25 26.78 -19.18
N GLU A 32 25.48 27.45 -18.34
CA GLU A 32 24.93 26.90 -17.10
C GLU A 32 23.93 25.77 -17.37
N LYS A 33 23.14 25.84 -18.43
CA LYS A 33 22.24 24.78 -18.87
C LYS A 33 22.94 23.45 -19.19
N ARG A 34 24.24 23.48 -19.53
CA ARG A 34 25.04 22.29 -19.80
C ARG A 34 25.51 21.57 -18.52
N VAL A 35 25.39 22.23 -17.38
CA VAL A 35 25.71 21.62 -16.09
C VAL A 35 24.67 20.55 -15.78
N ASN A 36 25.11 19.34 -15.48
CA ASN A 36 24.23 18.20 -15.18
C ASN A 36 24.02 17.95 -13.67
N GLU A 37 24.62 18.77 -12.81
CA GLU A 37 24.36 18.77 -11.39
C GLU A 37 23.14 19.64 -11.08
N ILE A 38 22.08 19.02 -10.62
CA ILE A 38 20.80 19.67 -10.39
C ILE A 38 20.58 20.01 -8.92
N ASN A 39 19.77 21.05 -8.70
CA ASN A 39 19.17 21.34 -7.41
C ASN A 39 17.96 20.45 -7.17
N THR A 40 17.90 19.78 -6.03
CA THR A 40 16.80 18.87 -5.66
C THR A 40 15.75 19.52 -4.77
N GLY A 41 15.95 20.79 -4.39
CA GLY A 41 15.03 21.53 -3.52
C GLY A 41 15.06 21.13 -2.04
N THR A 42 16.03 20.30 -1.64
CA THR A 42 16.18 19.89 -0.24
C THR A 42 17.36 20.62 0.40
N TYR A 43 17.11 21.35 1.51
CA TYR A 43 18.10 22.19 2.16
C TYR A 43 18.15 21.96 3.66
N CYS A 44 19.32 22.23 4.22
CA CYS A 44 19.54 22.33 5.65
C CYS A 44 20.28 23.65 5.92
N PHE A 45 19.64 24.54 6.69
CA PHE A 45 20.20 25.85 7.02
C PHE A 45 20.36 26.02 8.53
N ASP A 46 21.30 26.87 8.90
CA ASP A 46 21.22 27.56 10.20
C ASP A 46 20.00 28.48 10.20
N ASN A 47 19.18 28.41 11.26
CA ASN A 47 17.89 29.09 11.29
C ASN A 47 18.02 30.61 11.28
N GLU A 48 18.96 31.16 12.03
CA GLU A 48 19.18 32.62 12.12
C GLU A 48 19.73 33.17 10.80
N ALA A 49 20.72 32.48 10.24
CA ALA A 49 21.31 32.84 8.95
C ALA A 49 20.27 32.79 7.81
N LEU A 50 19.41 31.76 7.79
CA LEU A 50 18.34 31.64 6.79
C LEU A 50 17.39 32.86 6.84
N PHE A 51 16.84 33.18 8.03
CA PHE A 51 15.86 34.27 8.13
C PHE A 51 16.47 35.63 7.82
N ASN A 52 17.72 35.88 8.20
CA ASN A 52 18.44 37.10 7.85
C ASN A 52 18.69 37.21 6.32
N ALA A 53 18.94 36.08 5.66
CA ALA A 53 19.15 36.06 4.22
C ALA A 53 17.82 36.22 3.45
N LEU A 54 16.72 35.64 3.94
CA LEU A 54 15.40 35.75 3.30
C LEU A 54 14.90 37.20 3.17
N GLU A 55 15.30 38.10 4.10
CA GLU A 55 14.97 39.52 4.02
C GLU A 55 15.62 40.21 2.81
N LYS A 56 16.65 39.61 2.22
CA LYS A 56 17.46 40.12 1.11
C LYS A 56 17.12 39.51 -0.22
N VAL A 57 16.31 38.43 -0.24
CA VAL A 57 15.87 37.77 -1.47
C VAL A 57 14.99 38.73 -2.27
N SER A 58 15.27 38.85 -3.57
CA SER A 58 14.48 39.68 -4.49
C SER A 58 13.65 38.81 -5.44
N ASN A 59 12.76 39.44 -6.17
CA ASN A 59 12.02 38.81 -7.25
C ASN A 59 12.45 39.30 -8.65
N ASP A 60 13.67 39.82 -8.75
CA ASP A 60 14.24 40.29 -10.02
C ASP A 60 14.77 39.12 -10.84
N ASN A 61 13.86 38.34 -11.41
CA ASN A 61 14.14 37.18 -12.23
C ASN A 61 13.06 37.00 -13.32
N VAL A 62 13.26 36.08 -14.27
CA VAL A 62 12.38 35.87 -15.41
C VAL A 62 10.92 35.58 -15.02
N GLN A 63 10.70 34.96 -13.87
CA GLN A 63 9.35 34.58 -13.39
C GLN A 63 8.73 35.63 -12.43
N GLY A 64 9.51 36.59 -11.94
CA GLY A 64 9.04 37.57 -10.96
C GLY A 64 8.72 36.95 -9.59
N GLU A 65 9.32 35.83 -9.27
CA GLU A 65 9.07 35.05 -8.04
C GLU A 65 10.25 35.16 -7.07
N TYR A 66 10.00 34.97 -5.77
CA TYR A 66 11.05 34.86 -4.77
C TYR A 66 11.59 33.44 -4.75
N TYR A 67 12.86 33.26 -5.08
CA TYR A 67 13.50 31.94 -5.10
C TYR A 67 14.26 31.66 -3.81
N LEU A 68 13.90 30.58 -3.12
CA LEU A 68 14.67 30.13 -1.96
C LEU A 68 16.14 29.83 -2.29
N PRO A 69 16.50 29.27 -3.46
CA PRO A 69 17.88 29.09 -3.87
C PRO A 69 18.78 30.34 -3.81
N ASP A 70 18.23 31.54 -3.95
CA ASP A 70 19.01 32.80 -3.90
C ASP A 70 19.66 33.02 -2.52
N VAL A 71 19.10 32.44 -1.46
CA VAL A 71 19.68 32.43 -0.13
C VAL A 71 21.10 31.86 -0.13
N ILE A 72 21.40 30.90 -0.99
CA ILE A 72 22.71 30.26 -1.10
C ILE A 72 23.78 31.30 -1.52
N GLU A 73 23.47 32.14 -2.51
CA GLU A 73 24.37 33.19 -2.98
C GLU A 73 24.52 34.31 -1.94
N ILE A 74 23.44 34.69 -1.26
CA ILE A 74 23.43 35.69 -0.20
C ILE A 74 24.30 35.24 0.98
N LEU A 75 24.10 34.04 1.50
CA LEU A 75 24.88 33.48 2.60
C LEU A 75 26.35 33.40 2.28
N LYS A 76 26.69 32.99 1.05
CA LYS A 76 28.05 32.95 0.59
C LYS A 76 28.70 34.33 0.50
N ALA A 77 27.98 35.35 0.02
CA ALA A 77 28.46 36.72 -0.02
C ALA A 77 28.71 37.31 1.39
N GLU A 78 28.02 36.79 2.41
CA GLU A 78 28.20 37.14 3.82
C GLU A 78 29.33 36.36 4.50
N GLY A 79 29.98 35.47 3.79
CA GLY A 79 31.13 34.69 4.30
C GLY A 79 30.74 33.40 5.01
N GLU A 80 29.46 33.00 4.92
CA GLU A 80 29.01 31.75 5.49
C GLU A 80 29.47 30.53 4.70
N THR A 81 29.58 29.38 5.37
CA THR A 81 30.01 28.13 4.73
C THR A 81 28.86 27.46 4.03
N VAL A 82 28.93 27.39 2.70
CA VAL A 82 27.92 26.72 1.85
C VAL A 82 28.52 25.47 1.23
N SER A 83 27.81 24.36 1.35
CA SER A 83 28.20 23.08 0.77
C SER A 83 27.00 22.39 0.13
N ALA A 84 27.24 21.50 -0.83
CA ALA A 84 26.23 20.66 -1.42
C ALA A 84 26.63 19.18 -1.30
N TYR A 85 25.71 18.39 -0.75
CA TYR A 85 25.80 16.94 -0.73
C TYR A 85 25.21 16.37 -2.02
N GLN A 86 25.97 15.59 -2.74
CA GLN A 86 25.49 14.89 -3.93
C GLN A 86 24.99 13.50 -3.52
N THR A 87 23.66 13.25 -3.60
CA THR A 87 23.13 11.91 -3.40
C THR A 87 23.61 10.94 -4.48
N ALA A 88 23.87 9.71 -4.10
CA ALA A 88 24.19 8.63 -5.03
C ALA A 88 22.94 8.05 -5.71
N ASN A 89 21.76 8.26 -5.11
CA ASN A 89 20.48 7.74 -5.61
C ASN A 89 19.52 8.89 -5.93
N PHE A 90 19.32 9.14 -7.22
CA PHE A 90 18.40 10.20 -7.69
C PHE A 90 16.93 9.91 -7.32
N ASP A 91 16.53 8.65 -7.24
CA ASP A 91 15.15 8.26 -6.92
C ASP A 91 14.66 8.83 -5.56
N GLU A 92 15.61 9.17 -4.66
CA GLU A 92 15.28 9.77 -3.36
C GLU A 92 14.90 11.25 -3.44
N THR A 93 15.18 11.86 -4.57
CA THR A 93 15.00 13.32 -4.78
C THR A 93 14.03 13.64 -5.91
N LEU A 94 13.28 12.64 -6.36
CA LEU A 94 12.33 12.81 -7.46
C LEU A 94 11.21 13.78 -7.06
N GLY A 95 11.10 14.89 -7.75
CA GLY A 95 10.00 15.85 -7.62
C GLY A 95 8.74 15.35 -8.33
N VAL A 96 7.59 15.49 -7.68
CA VAL A 96 6.29 15.08 -8.24
C VAL A 96 5.47 16.31 -8.56
N ASN A 97 5.49 16.74 -9.81
CA ASN A 97 4.77 17.93 -10.30
C ASN A 97 3.52 17.60 -11.11
N ASP A 98 3.41 16.38 -11.59
CA ASP A 98 2.28 15.89 -12.38
C ASP A 98 1.99 14.41 -12.11
N ARG A 99 0.95 13.89 -12.76
CA ARG A 99 0.55 12.47 -12.58
C ARG A 99 1.49 11.48 -13.24
N VAL A 100 2.29 11.88 -14.20
CA VAL A 100 3.32 11.02 -14.81
C VAL A 100 4.45 10.82 -13.81
N ALA A 101 4.94 11.90 -13.22
CA ALA A 101 5.95 11.86 -12.16
C ALA A 101 5.44 11.10 -10.91
N LEU A 102 4.16 11.29 -10.53
CA LEU A 102 3.54 10.51 -9.45
C LEU A 102 3.55 9.02 -9.73
N SER A 103 3.20 8.61 -10.95
CA SER A 103 3.23 7.20 -11.35
C SER A 103 4.64 6.59 -11.31
N GLN A 104 5.66 7.38 -11.66
CA GLN A 104 7.06 6.96 -11.57
C GLN A 104 7.51 6.81 -10.11
N ALA A 105 7.16 7.76 -9.26
CA ALA A 105 7.47 7.70 -7.82
C ALA A 105 6.80 6.49 -7.15
N GLU A 106 5.53 6.21 -7.47
CA GLU A 106 4.80 5.03 -7.00
C GLU A 106 5.50 3.73 -7.43
N LYS A 107 5.93 3.64 -8.69
CA LYS A 107 6.67 2.47 -9.19
C LYS A 107 7.99 2.24 -8.45
N ILE A 108 8.71 3.31 -8.13
CA ILE A 108 9.95 3.26 -7.35
C ILE A 108 9.66 2.77 -5.92
N MET A 109 8.65 3.31 -5.26
CA MET A 109 8.28 2.91 -3.90
C MET A 109 7.82 1.46 -3.86
N ARG A 110 6.97 1.02 -4.77
CA ARG A 110 6.54 -0.38 -4.90
C ARG A 110 7.73 -1.32 -5.07
N LYS A 111 8.70 -0.96 -5.92
CA LYS A 111 9.93 -1.75 -6.09
C LYS A 111 10.71 -1.89 -4.79
N ARG A 112 10.83 -0.81 -3.99
CA ARG A 112 11.52 -0.83 -2.69
C ARG A 112 10.81 -1.75 -1.70
N ILE A 113 9.50 -1.58 -1.53
CA ILE A 113 8.66 -2.39 -0.64
C ILE A 113 8.74 -3.87 -1.02
N ASN A 114 8.53 -4.19 -2.30
CA ASN A 114 8.58 -5.57 -2.78
C ASN A 114 9.96 -6.20 -2.60
N GLN A 115 11.05 -5.45 -2.82
CA GLN A 115 12.41 -5.93 -2.58
C GLN A 115 12.68 -6.22 -1.10
N GLU A 116 12.12 -5.42 -0.19
CA GLU A 116 12.25 -5.64 1.24
C GLU A 116 11.55 -6.94 1.66
N HIS A 117 10.31 -7.16 1.24
CA HIS A 117 9.60 -8.42 1.50
C HIS A 117 10.33 -9.63 0.93
N MET A 118 10.85 -9.55 -0.31
CA MET A 118 11.63 -10.64 -0.90
C MET A 118 12.91 -10.94 -0.12
N LYS A 119 13.62 -9.93 0.37
CA LYS A 119 14.80 -10.12 1.24
C LYS A 119 14.46 -10.76 2.58
N ASN A 120 13.24 -10.53 3.06
CA ASN A 120 12.72 -11.10 4.31
C ASN A 120 12.08 -12.49 4.12
N GLY A 121 12.23 -13.12 2.95
CA GLY A 121 11.82 -14.50 2.71
C GLY A 121 10.43 -14.67 2.09
N VAL A 122 9.81 -13.61 1.57
CA VAL A 122 8.55 -13.68 0.82
C VAL A 122 8.85 -13.92 -0.67
N THR A 123 8.10 -14.80 -1.31
CA THR A 123 8.21 -15.04 -2.76
C THR A 123 7.15 -14.24 -3.53
N LEU A 124 7.58 -13.29 -4.34
CA LEU A 124 6.72 -12.59 -5.28
C LEU A 124 6.94 -13.18 -6.68
N ILE A 125 5.92 -13.82 -7.28
CA ILE A 125 6.03 -14.45 -8.61
C ILE A 125 6.25 -13.39 -9.70
N ASP A 126 5.57 -12.24 -9.57
CA ASP A 126 5.79 -11.07 -10.42
C ASP A 126 5.78 -9.81 -9.56
N PRO A 127 6.96 -9.30 -9.16
CA PRO A 127 7.03 -8.09 -8.33
C PRO A 127 6.49 -6.82 -9.01
N GLU A 128 6.44 -6.79 -10.33
CA GLU A 128 5.91 -5.63 -11.05
C GLU A 128 4.38 -5.57 -11.07
N GLN A 129 3.73 -6.71 -10.92
CA GLN A 129 2.28 -6.83 -10.83
C GLN A 129 1.77 -7.14 -9.41
N THR A 130 2.58 -6.88 -8.40
CA THR A 130 2.21 -7.06 -6.98
C THR A 130 2.25 -5.72 -6.28
N TYR A 131 1.16 -5.35 -5.60
CA TYR A 131 0.95 -4.08 -4.95
C TYR A 131 0.82 -4.29 -3.45
N ILE A 132 1.82 -3.84 -2.70
CA ILE A 132 1.90 -3.98 -1.24
C ILE A 132 2.11 -2.59 -0.64
N GLU A 133 1.23 -2.16 0.26
CA GLU A 133 1.39 -0.88 0.96
C GLU A 133 2.47 -0.97 2.04
N ALA A 134 3.01 0.18 2.43
CA ALA A 134 4.29 0.26 3.17
C ALA A 134 4.25 -0.35 4.59
N ASP A 135 3.08 -0.41 5.21
CA ASP A 135 2.87 -0.92 6.57
C ASP A 135 2.41 -2.38 6.64
N VAL A 136 2.28 -3.04 5.49
CA VAL A 136 1.88 -4.46 5.42
C VAL A 136 2.99 -5.36 5.96
N GLU A 137 2.62 -6.29 6.82
CA GLU A 137 3.52 -7.29 7.39
C GLU A 137 3.27 -8.65 6.74
N ILE A 138 4.32 -9.37 6.33
CA ILE A 138 4.20 -10.68 5.66
C ILE A 138 5.22 -11.65 6.23
N GLY A 139 4.74 -12.79 6.69
CA GLY A 139 5.59 -13.87 7.21
C GLY A 139 6.39 -14.59 6.12
N GLN A 140 7.50 -15.21 6.52
CA GLN A 140 8.39 -15.97 5.65
C GLN A 140 7.68 -17.11 4.92
N ASP A 141 8.22 -17.51 3.77
CA ASP A 141 7.73 -18.61 2.93
C ASP A 141 6.33 -18.38 2.34
N THR A 142 5.77 -17.18 2.50
CA THR A 142 4.52 -16.79 1.84
C THR A 142 4.79 -16.49 0.36
N ILE A 143 3.91 -17.02 -0.50
CA ILE A 143 3.97 -16.86 -1.95
C ILE A 143 2.84 -15.97 -2.43
N ILE A 144 3.19 -14.91 -3.19
CA ILE A 144 2.23 -13.95 -3.72
C ILE A 144 2.25 -13.99 -5.25
N TYR A 145 1.08 -14.24 -5.83
CA TYR A 145 0.86 -14.31 -7.27
C TYR A 145 0.49 -12.95 -7.87
N PRO A 146 0.67 -12.76 -9.18
CA PRO A 146 0.41 -11.49 -9.86
C PRO A 146 -1.02 -10.96 -9.67
N GLY A 147 -1.15 -9.64 -9.71
CA GLY A 147 -2.44 -8.95 -9.55
C GLY A 147 -2.95 -8.91 -8.11
N THR A 148 -2.13 -9.32 -7.15
CA THR A 148 -2.48 -9.24 -5.72
C THR A 148 -2.23 -7.83 -5.20
N VAL A 149 -3.19 -7.31 -4.44
CA VAL A 149 -3.15 -6.01 -3.77
C VAL A 149 -3.32 -6.21 -2.28
N LEU A 150 -2.31 -5.84 -1.50
CA LEU A 150 -2.33 -5.86 -0.04
C LEU A 150 -2.31 -4.42 0.48
N LYS A 151 -3.38 -4.02 1.14
CA LYS A 151 -3.58 -2.67 1.65
C LYS A 151 -3.19 -2.53 3.11
N SER A 152 -3.10 -1.28 3.53
CA SER A 152 -2.71 -0.84 4.88
C SER A 152 -3.44 -1.59 6.00
N GLY A 153 -2.73 -1.84 7.10
CA GLY A 153 -3.24 -2.59 8.24
C GLY A 153 -3.27 -4.11 8.05
N THR A 154 -2.90 -4.62 6.86
CA THR A 154 -2.91 -6.07 6.59
C THR A 154 -1.67 -6.75 7.18
N LYS A 155 -1.91 -7.86 7.90
CA LYS A 155 -0.88 -8.75 8.43
C LYS A 155 -1.09 -10.16 7.92
N VAL A 156 -0.07 -10.74 7.35
CA VAL A 156 -0.09 -12.08 6.76
C VAL A 156 0.89 -12.98 7.48
N GLY A 157 0.45 -14.15 7.89
CA GLY A 157 1.29 -15.18 8.50
C GLY A 157 2.29 -15.81 7.52
N SER A 158 2.99 -16.82 8.00
CA SER A 158 3.99 -17.57 7.23
C SER A 158 3.36 -18.68 6.38
N GLY A 159 4.01 -19.07 5.29
CA GLY A 159 3.60 -20.19 4.46
C GLY A 159 2.28 -19.98 3.69
N CYS A 160 1.80 -18.76 3.58
CA CYS A 160 0.54 -18.45 2.90
C CYS A 160 0.68 -18.46 1.38
N ILE A 161 -0.44 -18.64 0.68
CA ILE A 161 -0.52 -18.52 -0.78
C ILE A 161 -1.60 -17.50 -1.12
N LEU A 162 -1.19 -16.34 -1.65
CA LEU A 162 -2.09 -15.24 -1.97
C LEU A 162 -2.13 -14.96 -3.47
N GLY A 163 -3.32 -14.80 -4.00
CA GLY A 163 -3.54 -14.48 -5.42
C GLY A 163 -3.74 -15.73 -6.32
N PRO A 164 -3.75 -15.56 -7.65
CA PRO A 164 -3.68 -14.25 -8.33
C PRO A 164 -4.96 -13.41 -8.15
N TYR A 165 -4.87 -12.10 -8.49
CA TYR A 165 -6.04 -11.19 -8.48
C TYR A 165 -6.83 -11.23 -7.17
N THR A 166 -6.13 -11.08 -6.06
CA THR A 166 -6.69 -11.06 -4.71
C THR A 166 -6.49 -9.68 -4.11
N GLU A 167 -7.51 -9.12 -3.51
CA GLU A 167 -7.45 -7.85 -2.79
C GLU A 167 -7.71 -8.07 -1.30
N ILE A 168 -6.80 -7.59 -0.47
CA ILE A 168 -6.87 -7.74 0.99
C ILE A 168 -6.63 -6.37 1.62
N ASP A 169 -7.56 -5.93 2.44
CA ASP A 169 -7.58 -4.61 3.06
C ASP A 169 -7.82 -4.75 4.57
N ASN A 170 -6.86 -4.28 5.37
CA ASN A 170 -6.96 -4.27 6.84
C ASN A 170 -7.39 -5.62 7.44
N CYS A 171 -6.71 -6.71 7.08
CA CYS A 171 -7.00 -8.06 7.56
C CYS A 171 -5.83 -8.67 8.33
N GLU A 172 -6.13 -9.45 9.37
CA GLU A 172 -5.18 -10.38 10.00
C GLU A 172 -5.37 -11.78 9.43
N ILE A 173 -4.30 -12.38 8.87
CA ILE A 173 -4.32 -13.69 8.23
C ILE A 173 -3.31 -14.61 8.92
N GLY A 174 -3.79 -15.74 9.43
CA GLY A 174 -2.95 -16.77 10.05
C GLY A 174 -2.07 -17.51 9.06
N ASN A 175 -1.25 -18.44 9.59
CA ASN A 175 -0.28 -19.20 8.81
C ASN A 175 -0.93 -20.22 7.86
N GLU A 176 -0.21 -20.61 6.81
CA GLU A 176 -0.59 -21.69 5.89
C GLU A 176 -1.97 -21.47 5.23
N THR A 177 -2.41 -20.24 5.12
CA THR A 177 -3.71 -19.86 4.55
C THR A 177 -3.59 -19.55 3.06
N THR A 178 -4.55 -20.04 2.30
CA THR A 178 -4.64 -19.82 0.85
C THR A 178 -5.83 -18.93 0.50
N ILE A 179 -5.59 -17.80 -0.19
CA ILE A 179 -6.65 -16.91 -0.68
C ILE A 179 -6.42 -16.65 -2.17
N ARG A 180 -7.41 -17.01 -3.00
CA ARG A 180 -7.30 -16.91 -4.46
C ARG A 180 -8.45 -16.14 -5.05
N GLN A 181 -8.14 -15.19 -5.97
CA GLN A 181 -9.15 -14.45 -6.77
C GLN A 181 -10.33 -13.97 -5.93
N SER A 182 -10.06 -13.38 -4.77
CA SER A 182 -11.07 -13.06 -3.77
C SER A 182 -10.78 -11.71 -3.13
N VAL A 183 -11.79 -11.16 -2.49
CA VAL A 183 -11.68 -9.89 -1.76
C VAL A 183 -11.93 -10.15 -0.27
N ALA A 184 -11.08 -9.59 0.58
CA ALA A 184 -11.26 -9.59 2.03
C ALA A 184 -11.00 -8.21 2.61
N SER A 185 -11.84 -7.75 3.52
CA SER A 185 -11.66 -6.45 4.18
C SER A 185 -12.07 -6.48 5.64
N ASP A 186 -11.33 -5.71 6.48
CA ASP A 186 -11.61 -5.46 7.90
C ASP A 186 -12.01 -6.73 8.68
N SER A 187 -11.23 -7.80 8.53
CA SER A 187 -11.60 -9.14 9.01
C SER A 187 -10.40 -9.92 9.54
N SER A 188 -10.66 -10.88 10.42
CA SER A 188 -9.66 -11.84 10.88
C SER A 188 -9.87 -13.21 10.20
N ILE A 189 -8.78 -13.81 9.73
CA ILE A 189 -8.74 -15.08 9.03
C ILE A 189 -7.68 -15.95 9.70
N GLY A 190 -8.07 -17.08 10.21
CA GLY A 190 -7.21 -18.02 10.92
C GLY A 190 -6.17 -18.73 10.06
N SER A 191 -5.56 -19.75 10.62
CA SER A 191 -4.55 -20.58 9.97
C SER A 191 -5.15 -21.77 9.22
N ASN A 192 -4.45 -22.24 8.17
CA ASN A 192 -4.90 -23.37 7.34
C ASN A 192 -6.28 -23.14 6.68
N VAL A 193 -6.64 -21.91 6.44
CA VAL A 193 -7.90 -21.51 5.78
C VAL A 193 -7.75 -21.54 4.27
N ALA A 194 -8.81 -21.94 3.56
CA ALA A 194 -8.86 -21.90 2.10
C ALA A 194 -10.02 -21.01 1.64
N ILE A 195 -9.71 -19.91 0.95
CA ILE A 195 -10.70 -18.94 0.45
C ILE A 195 -10.61 -18.82 -1.06
N GLY A 196 -11.76 -18.89 -1.72
CA GLY A 196 -11.90 -18.64 -3.15
C GLY A 196 -11.99 -19.88 -4.02
N PRO A 197 -11.96 -19.70 -5.34
CA PRO A 197 -11.94 -18.39 -5.99
C PRO A 197 -13.29 -17.65 -5.90
N PHE A 198 -13.27 -16.33 -6.12
CA PHE A 198 -14.46 -15.47 -6.20
C PHE A 198 -15.29 -15.46 -4.90
N ALA A 199 -14.64 -15.47 -3.76
CA ALA A 199 -15.25 -15.24 -2.47
C ALA A 199 -15.12 -13.77 -2.04
N HIS A 200 -16.06 -13.31 -1.20
CA HIS A 200 -16.01 -11.97 -0.64
C HIS A 200 -16.18 -12.05 0.88
N ILE A 201 -15.09 -11.79 1.60
CA ILE A 201 -15.08 -11.64 3.06
C ILE A 201 -15.22 -10.16 3.38
N ARG A 202 -16.41 -9.79 3.87
CA ARG A 202 -16.76 -8.40 4.16
C ARG A 202 -16.43 -8.04 5.60
N PRO A 203 -16.42 -6.74 5.92
CA PRO A 203 -16.04 -6.23 7.24
C PRO A 203 -16.73 -6.92 8.42
N GLN A 204 -15.98 -6.98 9.53
CA GLN A 204 -16.43 -7.59 10.79
C GLN A 204 -16.72 -9.10 10.68
N SER A 205 -15.93 -9.80 9.87
CA SER A 205 -16.00 -11.26 9.77
C SER A 205 -14.81 -11.91 10.49
N GLU A 206 -15.08 -12.95 11.24
CA GLU A 206 -14.09 -13.74 11.98
C GLU A 206 -14.10 -15.16 11.43
N ILE A 207 -13.06 -15.54 10.71
CA ILE A 207 -12.91 -16.86 10.09
C ILE A 207 -11.88 -17.65 10.91
N ALA A 208 -12.32 -18.67 11.62
CA ALA A 208 -11.42 -19.49 12.44
C ALA A 208 -10.54 -20.42 11.58
N ASP A 209 -9.64 -21.16 12.24
CA ASP A 209 -8.73 -22.08 11.57
C ASP A 209 -9.44 -23.17 10.78
N GLU A 210 -8.78 -23.68 9.74
CA GLU A 210 -9.21 -24.84 8.95
C GLU A 210 -10.55 -24.64 8.21
N VAL A 211 -11.05 -23.41 8.13
CA VAL A 211 -12.30 -23.08 7.44
C VAL A 211 -12.07 -23.13 5.93
N LYS A 212 -13.12 -23.56 5.21
CA LYS A 212 -13.16 -23.52 3.74
C LYS A 212 -14.30 -22.62 3.26
N VAL A 213 -13.95 -21.55 2.55
CA VAL A 213 -14.87 -20.66 1.86
C VAL A 213 -14.64 -20.80 0.35
N GLY A 214 -15.58 -21.37 -0.35
CA GLY A 214 -15.42 -21.66 -1.79
C GLY A 214 -15.94 -20.54 -2.69
N ASN A 215 -16.21 -20.91 -3.94
CA ASN A 215 -16.55 -19.95 -4.98
C ASN A 215 -17.94 -19.34 -4.82
N PHE A 216 -18.00 -18.03 -5.08
CA PHE A 216 -19.24 -17.24 -5.00
C PHE A 216 -19.89 -17.32 -3.62
N VAL A 217 -19.08 -17.32 -2.59
CA VAL A 217 -19.53 -17.23 -1.19
C VAL A 217 -19.25 -15.84 -0.66
N GLU A 218 -20.24 -15.20 -0.09
CA GLU A 218 -20.14 -13.94 0.59
C GLU A 218 -20.34 -14.13 2.10
N ILE A 219 -19.39 -13.68 2.91
CA ILE A 219 -19.45 -13.68 4.37
C ILE A 219 -19.40 -12.24 4.86
N LYS A 220 -20.34 -11.86 5.71
CA LYS A 220 -20.48 -10.50 6.20
C LYS A 220 -20.86 -10.49 7.67
N LYS A 221 -20.06 -9.83 8.49
CA LYS A 221 -20.37 -9.65 9.92
C LYS A 221 -20.77 -10.96 10.57
N ALA A 222 -19.94 -11.98 10.40
CA ALA A 222 -20.22 -13.33 10.85
C ALA A 222 -18.98 -13.97 11.48
N VAL A 223 -19.22 -14.80 12.48
CA VAL A 223 -18.21 -15.68 13.07
C VAL A 223 -18.36 -17.06 12.45
N PHE A 224 -17.24 -17.58 11.91
CA PHE A 224 -17.20 -18.87 11.23
C PHE A 224 -16.26 -19.81 11.98
N GLY A 225 -16.83 -20.79 12.69
CA GLY A 225 -16.10 -21.67 13.59
C GLY A 225 -15.14 -22.62 12.88
N LYS A 226 -14.18 -23.14 13.65
CA LYS A 226 -13.08 -23.98 13.16
C LYS A 226 -13.58 -25.17 12.32
N GLY A 227 -12.91 -25.42 11.19
CA GLY A 227 -13.20 -26.57 10.32
C GLY A 227 -14.51 -26.51 9.54
N SER A 228 -15.26 -25.41 9.67
CA SER A 228 -16.55 -25.24 8.97
C SER A 228 -16.37 -24.89 7.50
N LYS A 229 -17.38 -25.21 6.70
CA LYS A 229 -17.31 -25.11 5.24
C LYS A 229 -18.55 -24.46 4.64
N ALA A 230 -18.33 -23.49 3.76
CA ALA A 230 -19.33 -22.97 2.81
C ALA A 230 -18.68 -23.01 1.41
N SER A 231 -18.94 -24.06 0.64
CA SER A 231 -18.13 -24.34 -0.55
C SER A 231 -18.64 -23.66 -1.82
N HIS A 232 -19.92 -23.29 -1.90
CA HIS A 232 -20.51 -22.81 -3.14
C HIS A 232 -21.71 -21.89 -2.94
N LEU A 233 -21.76 -20.77 -3.69
CA LEU A 233 -22.97 -19.99 -3.94
C LEU A 233 -23.80 -19.66 -2.68
N SER A 234 -23.17 -19.15 -1.62
CA SER A 234 -23.83 -18.93 -0.33
C SER A 234 -23.67 -17.50 0.15
N TYR A 235 -24.70 -16.98 0.83
CA TYR A 235 -24.60 -15.74 1.58
C TYR A 235 -24.75 -15.98 3.07
N ILE A 236 -23.73 -15.64 3.84
CA ILE A 236 -23.67 -15.82 5.30
C ILE A 236 -23.47 -14.44 5.92
N GLY A 237 -24.56 -13.82 6.32
CA GLY A 237 -24.57 -12.49 6.92
C GLY A 237 -25.20 -12.47 8.30
N ASP A 238 -24.64 -11.65 9.21
CA ASP A 238 -25.10 -11.49 10.59
C ASP A 238 -25.31 -12.86 11.27
N ALA A 239 -24.30 -13.73 11.23
CA ALA A 239 -24.42 -15.13 11.66
C ALA A 239 -23.29 -15.55 12.64
N GLU A 240 -23.60 -16.48 13.52
CA GLU A 240 -22.64 -17.27 14.27
C GLU A 240 -22.72 -18.72 13.80
N VAL A 241 -21.66 -19.20 13.18
CA VAL A 241 -21.53 -20.58 12.70
C VAL A 241 -20.53 -21.29 13.58
N GLY A 242 -20.97 -22.38 14.20
CA GLY A 242 -20.14 -23.23 15.07
C GLY A 242 -19.02 -23.95 14.33
N SER A 243 -18.35 -24.86 15.01
CA SER A 243 -17.27 -25.66 14.46
C SER A 243 -17.76 -26.87 13.67
N ASN A 244 -16.99 -27.28 12.64
CA ASN A 244 -17.27 -28.46 11.80
C ASN A 244 -18.66 -28.41 11.12
N VAL A 245 -19.20 -27.24 10.87
CA VAL A 245 -20.46 -27.05 10.14
C VAL A 245 -20.24 -27.18 8.65
N ASN A 246 -21.16 -27.82 7.96
CA ASN A 246 -21.19 -27.83 6.50
C ASN A 246 -22.43 -27.11 5.98
N LEU A 247 -22.22 -25.99 5.29
CA LEU A 247 -23.29 -25.26 4.62
C LEU A 247 -23.37 -25.71 3.15
N GLY A 248 -24.51 -26.26 2.77
CA GLY A 248 -24.78 -26.74 1.41
C GLY A 248 -24.84 -25.58 0.41
N CYS A 249 -24.66 -25.92 -0.86
CA CYS A 249 -24.72 -24.96 -1.97
C CYS A 249 -26.03 -24.17 -1.96
N GLY A 250 -25.98 -22.85 -2.15
CA GLY A 250 -27.17 -22.00 -2.18
C GLY A 250 -27.75 -21.70 -0.79
N SER A 251 -27.02 -21.96 0.29
CA SER A 251 -27.48 -21.61 1.65
C SER A 251 -27.44 -20.10 1.86
N ILE A 252 -28.53 -19.54 2.38
CA ILE A 252 -28.67 -18.10 2.60
C ILE A 252 -29.14 -17.85 4.03
N THR A 253 -28.45 -17.02 4.78
CA THR A 253 -28.99 -16.44 6.00
C THR A 253 -29.86 -15.25 5.62
N VAL A 254 -31.19 -15.40 5.77
CA VAL A 254 -32.16 -14.34 5.48
C VAL A 254 -32.20 -13.43 6.71
N ASN A 255 -31.27 -12.50 6.78
CA ASN A 255 -30.98 -11.68 7.97
C ASN A 255 -31.70 -10.33 8.02
N TYR A 256 -32.51 -9.99 7.01
CA TYR A 256 -33.16 -8.68 6.88
C TYR A 256 -34.63 -8.80 6.56
N ASP A 257 -35.51 -8.15 7.34
CA ASP A 257 -36.95 -8.16 7.20
C ASP A 257 -37.53 -6.96 6.41
N GLY A 258 -36.65 -6.16 5.81
CA GLY A 258 -37.00 -4.90 5.15
C GLY A 258 -36.80 -3.67 6.07
N LYS A 259 -36.59 -3.85 7.38
CA LYS A 259 -36.42 -2.80 8.35
C LYS A 259 -35.27 -3.06 9.35
N ASN A 260 -35.21 -4.26 9.90
CA ASN A 260 -34.25 -4.69 10.91
C ASN A 260 -33.40 -5.85 10.43
N LYS A 261 -32.24 -6.02 11.04
CA LYS A 261 -31.37 -7.19 10.84
C LYS A 261 -31.43 -8.09 12.07
N PHE A 262 -31.43 -9.39 11.81
CA PHE A 262 -31.51 -10.44 12.82
C PHE A 262 -30.39 -11.44 12.63
N LYS A 263 -30.04 -12.13 13.70
CA LYS A 263 -28.92 -13.06 13.76
C LYS A 263 -29.37 -14.50 13.52
N THR A 264 -28.57 -15.22 12.75
CA THR A 264 -28.65 -16.68 12.62
C THR A 264 -27.58 -17.31 13.47
N VAL A 265 -27.92 -18.31 14.27
CA VAL A 265 -26.98 -19.10 15.07
C VAL A 265 -27.05 -20.54 14.61
N ILE A 266 -25.88 -21.12 14.29
CA ILE A 266 -25.75 -22.51 13.86
C ILE A 266 -24.75 -23.19 14.81
N GLY A 267 -25.18 -24.23 15.48
CA GLY A 267 -24.36 -24.98 16.44
C GLY A 267 -23.25 -25.81 15.77
N ASP A 268 -22.46 -26.47 16.58
CA ASP A 268 -21.36 -27.31 16.11
C ASP A 268 -21.85 -28.57 15.39
N ASN A 269 -21.07 -29.06 14.42
CA ASN A 269 -21.31 -30.30 13.67
C ASN A 269 -22.64 -30.33 12.87
N VAL A 270 -23.26 -29.20 12.63
CA VAL A 270 -24.50 -29.09 11.87
C VAL A 270 -24.24 -29.28 10.38
N PHE A 271 -25.11 -30.00 9.70
CA PHE A 271 -25.18 -30.11 8.25
C PHE A 271 -26.44 -29.40 7.73
N VAL A 272 -26.22 -28.32 6.97
CA VAL A 272 -27.28 -27.59 6.27
C VAL A 272 -27.36 -28.08 4.82
N GLY A 273 -28.51 -28.53 4.37
CA GLY A 273 -28.70 -28.97 2.98
C GLY A 273 -28.64 -27.84 1.96
N CYS A 274 -28.57 -28.21 0.69
CA CYS A 274 -28.50 -27.22 -0.40
C CYS A 274 -29.80 -26.42 -0.51
N ASN A 275 -29.69 -25.15 -1.01
CA ASN A 275 -30.83 -24.23 -1.23
C ASN A 275 -31.65 -23.94 0.04
N SER A 276 -30.98 -23.94 1.19
CA SER A 276 -31.65 -23.65 2.46
C SER A 276 -31.71 -22.15 2.72
N ASN A 277 -32.88 -21.61 2.98
CA ASN A 277 -33.07 -20.23 3.42
C ASN A 277 -33.31 -20.21 4.93
N LEU A 278 -32.30 -19.75 5.67
CA LEU A 278 -32.33 -19.66 7.14
C LEU A 278 -32.91 -18.29 7.53
N VAL A 279 -34.22 -18.24 7.75
CA VAL A 279 -34.93 -16.99 8.07
C VAL A 279 -34.66 -16.62 9.52
N ALA A 280 -33.85 -15.58 9.71
CA ALA A 280 -33.47 -15.08 11.04
C ALA A 280 -34.61 -14.29 11.72
N PRO A 281 -34.74 -14.28 13.08
CA PRO A 281 -33.83 -14.98 13.97
C PRO A 281 -34.05 -16.50 14.04
N VAL A 282 -33.02 -17.30 13.94
CA VAL A 282 -33.09 -18.75 13.99
C VAL A 282 -31.87 -19.35 14.68
N ASN A 283 -32.11 -20.38 15.47
CA ASN A 283 -31.08 -21.22 16.09
C ASN A 283 -31.19 -22.65 15.54
N ILE A 284 -30.10 -23.19 15.05
CA ILE A 284 -30.00 -24.52 14.45
C ILE A 284 -28.94 -25.27 15.24
N GLY A 285 -29.30 -26.39 15.87
CA GLY A 285 -28.39 -27.18 16.71
C GLY A 285 -28.51 -28.64 16.42
#